data_e6f82250f49cb53cbf616d048d509e88
#
_entry.id   e6f82250f49cb53cbf616d048d509e88
#
_cell.length_a   1.000
_cell.length_b   1.000
_cell.length_c   1.000
_cell.angle_alpha   90.00
_cell.angle_beta   90.00
_cell.angle_gamma   90.00
#
_symmetry.space_group_name_H-M   'P 1'
#
loop_
_entity.id
_entity.type
_entity.pdbx_description
1 polymer ?
#
loop_
_entity_poly.entity_id
_entity_poly.type
_entity_poly.pdbx_seq_one_letter_code
_entity_poly.pdbx_strand_id
1 'polypeptide(L)'
;YEIYNNSADILYLDGIYFANLTPGTATTKLPIWPEADGNNYAYGERVWKFPGNGTEYPLAPGESCIISQFAANHQLDIYNPQSPIDGSSSEFEFNMNNPNFPDQAAYDMQHVFYQGKAEMGSIPQYLTSVFGGAYVIFRVPEGEAWDPVNDENMKTTDLSKPNSNVYYAKIPIKYVLDAVEAVNNESKMNAKRVPGVLDAGITWVGATYCGLGIARKLSTDEEGNPIIRE
;
A
#
# COMPACT_ATOMS: atom_id res chain seq x y z
N TYR A 1 -3.16 3.35 7.16
CA TYR A 1 -4.03 2.65 6.20
C TYR A 1 -5.05 1.84 6.95
N GLU A 2 -6.25 1.75 6.40
CA GLU A 2 -7.31 0.91 6.94
C GLU A 2 -7.66 -0.18 5.93
N ILE A 3 -7.68 -1.42 6.38
CA ILE A 3 -8.17 -2.57 5.63
C ILE A 3 -9.48 -3.00 6.28
N TYR A 4 -10.54 -3.06 5.49
CA TYR A 4 -11.89 -3.39 5.95
C TYR A 4 -12.37 -4.68 5.29
N ASN A 5 -12.95 -5.59 6.08
CA ASN A 5 -13.57 -6.79 5.56
C ASN A 5 -15.04 -6.53 5.22
N ASN A 6 -15.33 -6.35 3.94
CA ASN A 6 -16.69 -6.16 3.41
C ASN A 6 -17.35 -7.47 2.94
N SER A 7 -16.74 -8.62 3.24
CA SER A 7 -17.32 -9.94 2.93
C SER A 7 -18.22 -10.45 4.07
N ALA A 8 -18.94 -11.55 3.81
CA ALA A 8 -19.73 -12.23 4.84
C ALA A 8 -18.92 -13.24 5.66
N ASP A 9 -17.67 -13.48 5.31
CA ASP A 9 -16.81 -14.50 5.89
C ASP A 9 -15.65 -13.88 6.68
N ILE A 10 -15.10 -14.63 7.64
CA ILE A 10 -13.84 -14.26 8.29
C ILE A 10 -12.73 -14.36 7.26
N LEU A 11 -12.01 -13.27 7.05
CA LEU A 11 -10.80 -13.24 6.24
C LEU A 11 -9.56 -13.26 7.14
N TYR A 12 -8.47 -13.82 6.63
CA TYR A 12 -7.19 -13.82 7.34
C TYR A 12 -6.22 -12.89 6.62
N LEU A 13 -5.62 -11.98 7.36
CA LEU A 13 -4.64 -11.02 6.83
C LEU A 13 -3.30 -11.69 6.53
N ASP A 14 -3.04 -12.83 7.16
CA ASP A 14 -1.82 -13.62 6.98
C ASP A 14 -1.44 -13.77 5.52
N GLY A 15 -0.21 -13.39 5.21
CA GLY A 15 0.33 -13.53 3.86
C GLY A 15 -0.28 -12.63 2.79
N ILE A 16 -1.18 -11.70 3.12
CA ILE A 16 -1.55 -10.61 2.22
C ILE A 16 -0.35 -9.67 2.08
N TYR A 17 -0.11 -9.21 0.87
CA TYR A 17 0.90 -8.22 0.56
C TYR A 17 0.28 -6.83 0.44
N PHE A 18 1.05 -5.83 0.82
CA PHE A 18 0.76 -4.41 0.64
C PHE A 18 1.85 -3.79 -0.21
N ALA A 19 1.50 -3.18 -1.33
CA ALA A 19 2.47 -2.55 -2.22
C ALA A 19 2.16 -1.08 -2.48
N ASN A 20 3.21 -0.26 -2.38
CA ASN A 20 3.21 1.10 -2.91
C ASN A 20 3.64 1.05 -4.37
N LEU A 21 2.79 1.50 -5.27
CA LEU A 21 3.05 1.49 -6.70
C LEU A 21 3.99 2.63 -7.10
N THR A 22 4.71 2.43 -8.20
CA THR A 22 5.64 3.41 -8.74
C THR A 22 4.97 4.30 -9.81
N PRO A 23 5.33 5.60 -9.86
CA PRO A 23 6.16 6.36 -8.92
C PRO A 23 5.51 6.49 -7.55
N GLY A 24 6.29 6.39 -6.48
CA GLY A 24 5.80 6.55 -5.10
C GLY A 24 5.18 7.93 -4.80
N THR A 25 5.36 8.88 -5.71
CA THR A 25 4.81 10.23 -5.65
C THR A 25 3.91 10.47 -6.86
N ALA A 26 2.78 11.15 -6.68
CA ALA A 26 1.91 11.53 -7.78
C ALA A 26 2.66 12.31 -8.87
N THR A 27 2.45 11.93 -10.11
CA THR A 27 3.20 12.38 -11.28
C THR A 27 2.27 12.90 -12.38
N THR A 28 2.83 13.58 -13.35
CA THR A 28 2.16 13.90 -14.62
C THR A 28 2.69 13.06 -15.78
N LYS A 29 3.76 12.27 -15.54
CA LYS A 29 4.39 11.40 -16.55
C LYS A 29 4.64 10.03 -15.94
N LEU A 30 3.95 9.03 -16.48
CA LEU A 30 4.09 7.64 -16.05
C LEU A 30 5.39 7.01 -16.58
N PRO A 31 5.93 6.00 -15.88
CA PRO A 31 6.95 5.11 -16.42
C PRO A 31 6.52 4.43 -17.72
N ILE A 32 7.49 3.95 -18.47
CA ILE A 32 7.26 3.13 -19.67
C ILE A 32 7.66 1.69 -19.35
N TRP A 33 6.71 0.80 -19.49
CA TRP A 33 6.90 -0.63 -19.22
C TRP A 33 7.11 -1.43 -20.51
N PRO A 34 7.71 -2.64 -20.46
CA PRO A 34 7.83 -3.51 -21.62
C PRO A 34 6.46 -3.81 -22.25
N GLU A 35 6.35 -3.71 -23.57
CA GLU A 35 5.11 -4.02 -24.32
C GLU A 35 4.63 -5.46 -24.07
N ALA A 36 5.56 -6.41 -23.89
CA ALA A 36 5.24 -7.80 -23.60
C ALA A 36 4.49 -8.01 -22.28
N ASP A 37 4.58 -7.07 -21.34
CA ASP A 37 3.83 -7.13 -20.10
C ASP A 37 2.34 -6.80 -20.29
N GLY A 38 2.01 -6.01 -21.32
CA GLY A 38 0.64 -5.56 -21.58
C GLY A 38 0.03 -4.88 -20.36
N ASN A 39 -1.23 -5.20 -20.07
CA ASN A 39 -1.97 -4.71 -18.90
C ASN A 39 -2.05 -5.79 -17.78
N ASN A 40 -1.09 -6.68 -17.71
CA ASN A 40 -1.16 -7.86 -16.83
C ASN A 40 -0.57 -7.60 -15.43
N TYR A 41 0.07 -6.45 -15.21
CA TYR A 41 0.79 -6.18 -13.97
C TYR A 41 0.50 -4.78 -13.42
N ALA A 42 0.47 -4.68 -12.08
CA ALA A 42 0.76 -3.46 -11.36
C ALA A 42 2.26 -3.46 -10.97
N TYR A 43 2.86 -2.27 -10.84
CA TYR A 43 4.32 -2.17 -10.64
C TYR A 43 4.63 -1.55 -9.29
N GLY A 44 5.12 -2.40 -8.38
CA GLY A 44 5.46 -2.03 -7.01
C GLY A 44 6.87 -1.46 -6.87
N GLU A 45 6.99 -0.32 -6.23
CA GLU A 45 8.29 0.22 -5.81
C GLU A 45 8.76 -0.38 -4.50
N ARG A 46 7.81 -0.53 -3.54
CA ARG A 46 8.03 -1.14 -2.24
C ARG A 46 6.88 -2.07 -1.89
N VAL A 47 7.25 -3.21 -1.32
CA VAL A 47 6.27 -4.25 -0.96
C VAL A 47 6.52 -4.72 0.45
N TRP A 48 5.44 -4.83 1.20
CA TRP A 48 5.36 -5.41 2.53
C TRP A 48 4.40 -6.60 2.53
N LYS A 49 4.46 -7.40 3.57
CA LYS A 49 3.60 -8.58 3.75
C LYS A 49 3.12 -8.62 5.19
N PHE A 50 1.86 -8.91 5.41
CA PHE A 50 1.35 -9.22 6.74
C PHE A 50 2.05 -10.46 7.30
N PRO A 51 2.42 -10.46 8.58
CA PRO A 51 2.99 -11.63 9.24
C PRO A 51 1.97 -12.78 9.32
N GLY A 52 2.39 -13.90 9.91
CA GLY A 52 1.54 -15.07 10.15
C GLY A 52 1.65 -16.16 9.11
N ASN A 53 1.06 -17.30 9.42
CA ASN A 53 1.18 -18.57 8.69
C ASN A 53 -0.15 -19.12 8.18
N GLY A 54 -1.19 -18.27 8.12
CA GLY A 54 -2.46 -18.57 7.46
C GLY A 54 -3.72 -18.25 8.26
N THR A 55 -3.70 -18.29 9.59
CA THR A 55 -4.90 -18.10 10.44
C THR A 55 -4.64 -17.34 11.74
N GLU A 56 -3.53 -16.60 11.82
CA GLU A 56 -3.14 -15.91 13.05
C GLU A 56 -3.80 -14.54 13.19
N TYR A 57 -4.15 -13.89 12.07
CA TYR A 57 -4.72 -12.55 12.04
C TYR A 57 -6.10 -12.54 11.35
N PRO A 58 -7.15 -13.04 12.04
CA PRO A 58 -8.50 -13.01 11.50
C PRO A 58 -9.06 -11.59 11.50
N LEU A 59 -9.82 -11.27 10.47
CA LEU A 59 -10.62 -10.05 10.36
C LEU A 59 -12.07 -10.46 10.10
N ALA A 60 -12.94 -10.25 11.06
CA ALA A 60 -14.33 -10.65 10.96
C ALA A 60 -15.12 -9.77 9.97
N PRO A 61 -16.28 -10.22 9.48
CA PRO A 61 -17.16 -9.40 8.65
C PRO A 61 -17.49 -8.06 9.32
N GLY A 62 -17.29 -6.96 8.58
CA GLY A 62 -17.56 -5.61 9.08
C GLY A 62 -16.48 -5.04 9.99
N GLU A 63 -15.41 -5.76 10.25
CA GLU A 63 -14.26 -5.25 11.00
C GLU A 63 -13.20 -4.65 10.08
N SER A 64 -12.39 -3.76 10.65
CA SER A 64 -11.20 -3.21 10.01
C SER A 64 -9.95 -3.38 10.87
N CYS A 65 -8.78 -3.32 10.23
CA CYS A 65 -7.51 -3.17 10.92
C CYS A 65 -6.76 -1.94 10.39
N ILE A 66 -5.95 -1.34 11.25
CA ILE A 66 -5.14 -0.17 10.94
C ILE A 66 -3.68 -0.58 10.81
N ILE A 67 -3.05 -0.11 9.74
CA ILE A 67 -1.60 -0.20 9.53
C ILE A 67 -1.03 1.21 9.61
N SER A 68 -0.17 1.48 10.56
CA SER A 68 0.55 2.75 10.67
C SER A 68 1.93 2.69 10.05
N GLN A 69 2.43 3.83 9.60
CA GLN A 69 3.83 3.97 9.21
C GLN A 69 4.75 3.88 10.42
N PHE A 70 4.25 4.33 11.56
CA PHE A 70 4.87 4.28 12.87
C PHE A 70 3.73 4.33 13.89
N ALA A 71 3.50 3.25 14.63
CA ALA A 71 2.34 3.06 15.50
C ALA A 71 2.48 3.73 16.87
N ALA A 72 3.09 4.91 16.93
CA ALA A 72 3.23 5.71 18.14
C ALA A 72 2.08 6.70 18.33
N ASN A 73 1.92 7.17 19.56
CA ASN A 73 1.12 8.37 19.81
C ASN A 73 1.88 9.59 19.34
N HIS A 74 1.52 10.08 18.16
CA HIS A 74 2.17 11.23 17.52
C HIS A 74 1.91 12.56 18.25
N GLN A 75 0.97 12.60 19.22
CA GLN A 75 0.61 13.78 19.99
C GLN A 75 1.52 13.99 21.22
N LEU A 76 2.45 13.08 21.48
CA LEU A 76 3.41 13.26 22.57
C LEU A 76 4.38 14.40 22.27
N ASP A 77 4.86 15.07 23.32
CA ASP A 77 5.81 16.19 23.22
C ASP A 77 7.09 15.85 22.45
N ILE A 78 7.53 14.60 22.53
CA ILE A 78 8.71 14.09 21.80
C ILE A 78 8.51 14.07 20.27
N TYR A 79 7.26 14.08 19.80
CA TYR A 79 6.92 14.09 18.37
C TYR A 79 6.31 15.41 17.96
N ASN A 80 4.99 15.55 18.01
CA ASN A 80 4.28 16.78 17.66
C ASN A 80 2.93 16.88 18.41
N PRO A 81 2.85 17.65 19.51
CA PRO A 81 1.59 17.81 20.26
C PRO A 81 0.41 18.38 19.46
N GLN A 82 0.68 18.97 18.30
CA GLN A 82 -0.35 19.47 17.38
C GLN A 82 -0.78 18.42 16.32
N SER A 83 -0.23 17.20 16.40
CA SER A 83 -0.64 16.13 15.48
C SER A 83 -2.11 15.80 15.66
N PRO A 84 -2.88 15.65 14.57
CA PRO A 84 -4.25 15.13 14.66
C PRO A 84 -4.31 13.62 14.88
N ILE A 85 -3.15 12.93 14.90
CA ILE A 85 -3.06 11.47 14.86
C ILE A 85 -2.49 10.95 16.18
N ASP A 86 -3.20 9.97 16.77
CA ASP A 86 -2.69 8.99 17.71
C ASP A 86 -2.67 7.62 17.01
N GLY A 87 -1.49 7.13 16.69
CA GLY A 87 -1.30 5.83 16.01
C GLY A 87 -1.16 4.65 16.96
N SER A 88 -1.19 4.87 18.28
CA SER A 88 -0.86 3.84 19.28
C SER A 88 -1.87 2.68 19.39
N SER A 89 -3.04 2.83 18.77
CA SER A 89 -4.05 1.77 18.68
C SER A 89 -3.99 0.97 17.35
N SER A 90 -2.99 1.21 16.51
CA SER A 90 -2.85 0.47 15.27
C SER A 90 -2.47 -0.99 15.54
N GLU A 91 -3.08 -1.92 14.80
CA GLU A 91 -2.77 -3.34 14.91
C GLU A 91 -1.44 -3.70 14.26
N PHE A 92 -1.06 -2.99 13.18
CA PHE A 92 0.17 -3.25 12.44
C PHE A 92 0.98 -1.97 12.22
N GLU A 93 2.31 -2.13 12.05
CA GLU A 93 3.20 -1.05 11.64
C GLU A 93 4.25 -1.48 10.61
N PHE A 94 4.75 -0.49 9.85
CA PHE A 94 5.88 -0.69 8.93
C PHE A 94 7.20 -0.41 9.66
N ASN A 95 7.63 -1.31 10.52
CA ASN A 95 8.87 -1.16 11.28
C ASN A 95 10.10 -1.20 10.34
N MET A 96 10.91 -0.13 10.38
CA MET A 96 12.15 -0.01 9.60
C MET A 96 13.41 -0.36 10.40
N ASN A 97 13.25 -0.90 11.62
CA ASN A 97 14.35 -1.20 12.55
C ASN A 97 15.28 0.00 12.80
N ASN A 98 14.72 1.19 12.94
CA ASN A 98 15.48 2.42 13.13
C ASN A 98 15.35 2.93 14.57
N PRO A 99 16.47 3.17 15.30
CA PRO A 99 16.42 3.62 16.69
C PRO A 99 15.71 4.96 16.94
N ASN A 100 15.61 5.81 15.91
CA ASN A 100 14.87 7.09 16.01
C ASN A 100 13.35 6.92 15.92
N PHE A 101 12.90 5.75 15.47
CA PHE A 101 11.50 5.35 15.37
C PHE A 101 11.40 3.97 16.00
N PRO A 102 11.42 3.90 17.35
CA PRO A 102 11.51 2.62 18.06
C PRO A 102 10.25 1.80 17.84
N ASP A 103 10.46 0.50 17.81
CA ASP A 103 9.43 -0.52 17.74
C ASP A 103 8.28 -0.27 18.72
N GLN A 104 7.05 -0.38 18.27
CA GLN A 104 5.84 -0.18 19.05
C GLN A 104 5.19 -1.53 19.38
N ALA A 105 4.07 -1.51 20.10
CA ALA A 105 3.34 -2.73 20.45
C ALA A 105 2.53 -3.34 19.28
N ALA A 106 2.41 -2.63 18.16
CA ALA A 106 1.76 -3.13 16.95
C ALA A 106 2.56 -4.30 16.33
N TYR A 107 1.88 -5.15 15.56
CA TYR A 107 2.55 -6.22 14.83
C TYR A 107 3.35 -5.67 13.65
N ASP A 108 4.57 -6.15 13.46
CA ASP A 108 5.43 -5.73 12.36
C ASP A 108 4.99 -6.30 11.01
N MET A 109 4.79 -5.42 10.03
CA MET A 109 4.74 -5.81 8.63
C MET A 109 6.12 -6.30 8.17
N GLN A 110 6.17 -7.40 7.45
CA GLN A 110 7.41 -7.96 6.90
C GLN A 110 7.79 -7.24 5.61
N HIS A 111 8.96 -6.62 5.56
CA HIS A 111 9.46 -6.02 4.33
C HIS A 111 9.88 -7.11 3.32
N VAL A 112 9.47 -6.97 2.07
CA VAL A 112 9.71 -7.96 1.01
C VAL A 112 10.58 -7.42 -0.11
N PHE A 113 10.33 -6.19 -0.56
CA PHE A 113 10.97 -5.66 -1.76
C PHE A 113 11.08 -4.14 -1.71
N TYR A 114 12.24 -3.63 -2.09
CA TYR A 114 12.46 -2.23 -2.38
C TYR A 114 13.49 -2.06 -3.51
N GLN A 115 13.04 -1.54 -4.65
CA GLN A 115 13.88 -1.19 -5.79
C GLN A 115 14.79 -2.34 -6.29
N GLY A 116 14.31 -3.57 -6.23
CA GLY A 116 15.04 -4.77 -6.68
C GLY A 116 15.72 -5.58 -5.57
N LYS A 117 15.60 -5.16 -4.30
CA LYS A 117 16.30 -5.74 -3.16
C LYS A 117 15.35 -6.11 -2.04
N ALA A 118 15.79 -7.04 -1.18
CA ALA A 118 15.11 -7.37 0.07
C ALA A 118 15.36 -6.34 1.18
N GLU A 119 16.48 -5.62 1.12
CA GLU A 119 16.84 -4.62 2.13
C GLU A 119 15.89 -3.42 2.08
N MET A 120 15.55 -2.89 3.26
CA MET A 120 14.63 -1.77 3.42
C MET A 120 15.18 -0.44 2.87
N GLY A 121 16.48 -0.36 2.59
CA GLY A 121 17.17 0.87 2.22
C GLY A 121 17.53 1.73 3.44
N SER A 122 18.00 2.95 3.17
CA SER A 122 18.50 3.87 4.21
C SER A 122 17.47 4.86 4.73
N ILE A 123 16.21 4.74 4.34
CA ILE A 123 15.13 5.62 4.80
C ILE A 123 14.84 5.31 6.27
N PRO A 124 14.83 6.31 7.18
CA PRO A 124 14.69 6.07 8.62
C PRO A 124 13.33 5.51 9.03
N GLN A 125 12.27 5.85 8.31
CA GLN A 125 10.95 5.25 8.47
C GLN A 125 10.27 5.11 7.10
N TYR A 126 9.27 4.23 7.00
CA TYR A 126 8.48 4.13 5.79
C TYR A 126 7.57 5.35 5.67
N LEU A 127 7.83 6.17 4.69
CA LEU A 127 7.05 7.36 4.41
C LEU A 127 6.31 7.21 3.09
N THR A 128 5.02 7.43 3.11
CA THR A 128 4.24 7.64 1.89
C THR A 128 4.23 9.12 1.54
N SER A 129 4.15 9.40 0.25
CA SER A 129 4.24 10.78 -0.23
C SER A 129 3.01 11.60 0.14
N VAL A 130 3.22 12.78 0.72
CA VAL A 130 2.17 13.80 0.90
C VAL A 130 1.63 14.36 -0.43
N PHE A 131 2.30 14.06 -1.54
CA PHE A 131 1.84 14.39 -2.89
C PHE A 131 0.91 13.32 -3.48
N GLY A 132 0.56 12.32 -2.69
CA GLY A 132 -0.33 11.24 -3.06
C GLY A 132 0.40 9.96 -3.46
N GLY A 133 -0.22 8.84 -3.15
CA GLY A 133 0.27 7.50 -3.42
C GLY A 133 -0.75 6.63 -4.12
N ALA A 134 -0.27 5.55 -4.71
CA ALA A 134 -1.07 4.48 -5.27
C ALA A 134 -0.68 3.18 -4.59
N TYR A 135 -1.67 2.40 -4.20
CA TYR A 135 -1.47 1.21 -3.38
C TYR A 135 -2.31 0.07 -3.89
N VAL A 136 -1.81 -1.15 -3.74
CA VAL A 136 -2.57 -2.37 -3.92
C VAL A 136 -2.35 -3.30 -2.74
N ILE A 137 -3.38 -4.05 -2.38
CA ILE A 137 -3.26 -5.25 -1.56
C ILE A 137 -3.47 -6.46 -2.46
N PHE A 138 -2.68 -7.50 -2.25
CA PHE A 138 -2.74 -8.69 -3.10
C PHE A 138 -2.37 -9.95 -2.33
N ARG A 139 -2.80 -11.10 -2.84
CA ARG A 139 -2.48 -12.42 -2.32
C ARG A 139 -1.93 -13.29 -3.44
N VAL A 140 -0.80 -13.93 -3.17
CA VAL A 140 -0.28 -14.97 -4.07
C VAL A 140 -1.13 -16.23 -3.88
N PRO A 141 -1.72 -16.79 -4.94
CA PRO A 141 -2.53 -18.00 -4.84
C PRO A 141 -1.73 -19.18 -4.28
N GLU A 142 -2.42 -20.08 -3.60
CA GLU A 142 -1.81 -21.30 -3.11
C GLU A 142 -1.18 -22.11 -4.26
N GLY A 143 0.03 -22.58 -4.05
CA GLY A 143 0.81 -23.34 -5.05
C GLY A 143 1.51 -22.45 -6.09
N GLU A 144 1.27 -21.15 -6.13
CA GLU A 144 2.04 -20.21 -6.95
C GLU A 144 3.18 -19.59 -6.12
N ALA A 145 4.28 -19.21 -6.78
CA ALA A 145 5.40 -18.49 -6.17
C ALA A 145 5.47 -17.06 -6.71
N TRP A 146 5.88 -16.11 -5.86
CA TRP A 146 6.13 -14.73 -6.25
C TRP A 146 7.33 -14.21 -5.45
N ASP A 147 8.48 -14.07 -6.12
CA ASP A 147 9.74 -13.62 -5.52
C ASP A 147 10.42 -12.58 -6.44
N PRO A 148 10.03 -11.30 -6.35
CA PRO A 148 10.57 -10.26 -7.21
C PRO A 148 12.03 -9.89 -6.89
N VAL A 149 12.59 -10.37 -5.79
CA VAL A 149 14.01 -10.17 -5.47
C VAL A 149 14.87 -11.11 -6.30
N ASN A 150 14.54 -12.40 -6.35
CA ASN A 150 15.39 -13.43 -6.92
C ASN A 150 14.95 -13.88 -8.33
N ASP A 151 13.69 -13.67 -8.72
CA ASP A 151 13.20 -14.01 -10.05
C ASP A 151 13.15 -12.79 -10.98
N GLU A 152 13.99 -12.80 -12.01
CA GLU A 152 14.06 -11.71 -13.00
C GLU A 152 12.76 -11.52 -13.81
N ASN A 153 11.90 -12.54 -13.89
CA ASN A 153 10.62 -12.43 -14.57
C ASN A 153 9.57 -11.68 -13.72
N MET A 154 9.80 -11.55 -12.42
CA MET A 154 8.89 -10.90 -11.46
C MET A 154 9.29 -9.46 -11.12
N LYS A 155 10.26 -8.90 -11.84
CA LYS A 155 10.64 -7.50 -11.76
C LYS A 155 10.92 -6.91 -13.13
N THR A 156 10.97 -5.60 -13.23
CA THR A 156 11.25 -4.87 -14.47
C THR A 156 11.87 -3.50 -14.17
N THR A 157 12.30 -2.81 -15.19
CA THR A 157 12.83 -1.44 -15.11
C THR A 157 11.94 -0.46 -15.87
N ASP A 158 12.01 0.82 -15.54
CA ASP A 158 11.38 1.89 -16.31
C ASP A 158 12.18 2.16 -17.60
N LEU A 159 11.60 1.82 -18.74
CA LEU A 159 12.25 1.99 -20.05
C LEU A 159 12.48 3.47 -20.42
N SER A 160 11.81 4.41 -19.77
CA SER A 160 12.10 5.84 -19.92
C SER A 160 13.39 6.27 -19.24
N LYS A 161 13.99 5.38 -18.42
CA LYS A 161 15.22 5.62 -17.64
C LYS A 161 16.25 4.51 -17.89
N PRO A 162 16.78 4.37 -19.11
CA PRO A 162 17.59 3.22 -19.51
C PRO A 162 18.90 3.06 -18.72
N ASN A 163 19.36 4.11 -18.02
CA ASN A 163 20.58 4.06 -17.20
C ASN A 163 20.27 3.87 -15.70
N SER A 164 19.02 3.61 -15.33
CA SER A 164 18.63 3.35 -13.94
C SER A 164 18.86 1.89 -13.60
N ASN A 165 19.39 1.65 -12.40
CA ASN A 165 19.51 0.31 -11.81
C ASN A 165 18.36 0.00 -10.84
N VAL A 166 17.28 0.77 -10.90
CA VAL A 166 16.10 0.58 -10.06
C VAL A 166 15.16 -0.41 -10.75
N TYR A 167 14.79 -1.44 -10.01
CA TYR A 167 13.80 -2.42 -10.41
C TYR A 167 12.47 -2.19 -9.70
N TYR A 168 11.40 -2.61 -10.33
CA TYR A 168 10.03 -2.56 -9.84
C TYR A 168 9.43 -3.96 -9.85
N ALA A 169 8.76 -4.33 -8.78
CA ALA A 169 8.10 -5.63 -8.68
C ALA A 169 6.91 -5.71 -9.63
N LYS A 170 6.83 -6.76 -10.42
CA LYS A 170 5.67 -7.08 -11.28
C LYS A 170 4.65 -7.84 -10.45
N ILE A 171 3.54 -7.20 -10.15
CA ILE A 171 2.44 -7.77 -9.38
C ILE A 171 1.34 -8.18 -10.38
N PRO A 172 1.11 -9.49 -10.58
CA PRO A 172 0.06 -9.93 -11.50
C PRO A 172 -1.31 -9.38 -11.09
N ILE A 173 -2.04 -8.81 -12.04
CA ILE A 173 -3.38 -8.24 -11.80
C ILE A 173 -4.32 -9.27 -11.15
N LYS A 174 -4.22 -10.54 -11.54
CA LYS A 174 -5.03 -11.64 -10.98
C LYS A 174 -4.80 -11.90 -9.48
N TYR A 175 -3.72 -11.38 -8.89
CA TYR A 175 -3.45 -11.50 -7.44
C TYR A 175 -4.07 -10.36 -6.62
N VAL A 176 -4.40 -9.25 -7.27
CA VAL A 176 -4.83 -8.03 -6.58
C VAL A 176 -6.24 -8.23 -6.02
N LEU A 177 -6.37 -7.90 -4.74
CA LEU A 177 -7.63 -7.95 -3.99
C LEU A 177 -8.32 -6.58 -4.02
N ASP A 178 -7.54 -5.50 -3.87
CA ASP A 178 -8.03 -4.13 -3.89
C ASP A 178 -6.92 -3.15 -4.28
N ALA A 179 -7.32 -1.98 -4.79
CA ALA A 179 -6.44 -0.92 -5.20
C ALA A 179 -7.00 0.45 -4.85
N VAL A 180 -6.14 1.40 -4.52
CA VAL A 180 -6.53 2.78 -4.26
C VAL A 180 -5.46 3.74 -4.76
N GLU A 181 -5.88 4.87 -5.33
CA GLU A 181 -4.99 5.95 -5.70
C GLU A 181 -5.54 7.29 -5.26
N ALA A 182 -4.70 8.04 -4.54
CA ALA A 182 -4.96 9.41 -4.17
C ALA A 182 -3.85 10.33 -4.66
N VAL A 183 -4.21 11.52 -5.05
CA VAL A 183 -3.26 12.58 -5.42
C VAL A 183 -3.53 13.86 -4.65
N ASN A 184 -2.55 14.72 -4.55
CA ASN A 184 -2.67 15.99 -3.83
C ASN A 184 -3.37 17.09 -4.65
N ASN A 185 -3.50 16.90 -5.97
CA ASN A 185 -3.94 17.95 -6.89
C ASN A 185 -4.62 17.33 -8.11
N GLU A 186 -5.73 17.92 -8.55
CA GLU A 186 -6.53 17.47 -9.68
C GLU A 186 -5.69 17.33 -10.97
N SER A 187 -4.71 18.19 -11.19
CA SER A 187 -3.84 18.17 -12.38
C SER A 187 -3.02 16.86 -12.51
N LYS A 188 -2.92 16.06 -11.45
CA LYS A 188 -2.23 14.75 -11.44
C LYS A 188 -3.14 13.58 -11.82
N MET A 189 -4.44 13.79 -11.90
CA MET A 189 -5.41 12.70 -12.15
C MET A 189 -5.25 12.01 -13.50
N ASN A 190 -4.63 12.68 -14.49
CA ASN A 190 -4.41 12.13 -15.82
C ASN A 190 -3.27 11.09 -15.89
N ALA A 191 -2.47 10.96 -14.83
CA ALA A 191 -1.34 10.04 -14.75
C ALA A 191 -1.58 8.97 -13.68
N LYS A 192 -2.63 8.19 -13.85
CA LYS A 192 -3.03 7.13 -12.93
C LYS A 192 -2.06 5.96 -12.96
N ARG A 193 -1.56 5.57 -11.77
CA ARG A 193 -0.58 4.48 -11.58
C ARG A 193 -1.27 3.12 -11.41
N VAL A 194 -2.45 3.12 -10.78
CA VAL A 194 -3.27 1.90 -10.68
C VAL A 194 -3.79 1.54 -12.07
N PRO A 195 -3.55 0.32 -12.56
CA PRO A 195 -4.11 -0.14 -13.83
C PRO A 195 -5.64 -0.01 -13.86
N GLY A 196 -6.19 0.51 -14.97
CA GLY A 196 -7.61 0.81 -15.08
C GLY A 196 -8.56 -0.38 -14.90
N VAL A 197 -8.02 -1.60 -15.02
CA VAL A 197 -8.80 -2.84 -14.77
C VAL A 197 -9.01 -3.13 -13.28
N LEU A 198 -8.22 -2.52 -12.40
CA LEU A 198 -8.29 -2.75 -10.94
C LEU A 198 -9.15 -1.73 -10.21
N ASP A 199 -9.25 -0.54 -10.76
CA ASP A 199 -9.94 0.57 -10.11
C ASP A 199 -10.46 1.55 -11.15
N ALA A 200 -11.71 1.90 -11.02
CA ALA A 200 -12.38 2.85 -11.92
C ALA A 200 -12.02 4.31 -11.64
N GLY A 201 -11.49 4.62 -10.43
CA GLY A 201 -11.31 5.99 -9.95
C GLY A 201 -9.89 6.36 -9.53
N ILE A 202 -9.74 7.66 -9.34
CA ILE A 202 -8.64 8.32 -8.67
C ILE A 202 -9.24 9.53 -7.94
N THR A 203 -8.75 9.84 -6.75
CA THR A 203 -9.28 10.94 -5.95
C THR A 203 -8.17 11.87 -5.47
N TRP A 204 -8.55 13.04 -4.93
CA TRP A 204 -7.58 13.99 -4.37
C TRP A 204 -8.13 14.69 -3.14
N VAL A 205 -7.24 15.16 -2.28
CA VAL A 205 -7.58 15.87 -1.03
C VAL A 205 -7.45 17.39 -1.12
N GLY A 206 -7.07 17.91 -2.28
CA GLY A 206 -6.99 19.36 -2.56
C GLY A 206 -5.63 20.00 -2.29
N ALA A 207 -4.87 19.55 -1.30
CA ALA A 207 -3.55 20.08 -0.95
C ALA A 207 -2.68 19.05 -0.24
N THR A 208 -1.36 19.33 -0.17
CA THR A 208 -0.43 18.64 0.73
C THR A 208 -0.55 19.20 2.15
N TYR A 209 -0.23 18.37 3.15
CA TYR A 209 -0.23 18.78 4.58
C TYR A 209 -1.55 19.39 5.07
N CYS A 210 -2.67 18.98 4.48
CA CYS A 210 -3.99 19.54 4.81
C CYS A 210 -4.69 18.84 5.99
N GLY A 211 -4.09 17.79 6.54
CA GLY A 211 -4.69 16.97 7.61
C GLY A 211 -5.88 16.11 7.14
N LEU A 212 -6.08 15.97 5.84
CA LEU A 212 -7.15 15.19 5.24
C LEU A 212 -6.61 13.85 4.72
N GLY A 213 -7.44 12.82 4.82
CA GLY A 213 -7.23 11.51 4.21
C GLY A 213 -8.34 11.20 3.21
N ILE A 214 -8.21 10.08 2.54
CA ILE A 214 -9.26 9.52 1.72
C ILE A 214 -9.82 8.27 2.40
N ALA A 215 -11.10 8.04 2.22
CA ALA A 215 -11.77 6.82 2.64
C ALA A 215 -12.76 6.40 1.56
N ARG A 216 -13.05 5.11 1.50
CA ARG A 216 -14.13 4.62 0.66
C ARG A 216 -15.47 5.15 1.16
N LYS A 217 -16.37 5.36 0.24
CA LYS A 217 -17.70 5.88 0.54
C LYS A 217 -18.52 4.78 1.22
N LEU A 218 -18.93 5.02 2.45
CA LEU A 218 -19.88 4.17 3.15
C LEU A 218 -21.32 4.53 2.71
N SER A 219 -22.10 3.52 2.40
CA SER A 219 -23.54 3.59 2.26
C SER A 219 -24.16 2.43 3.04
N THR A 220 -25.46 2.39 3.18
CA THR A 220 -26.18 1.26 3.77
C THR A 220 -27.09 0.64 2.71
N ASP A 221 -27.26 -0.68 2.79
CA ASP A 221 -28.31 -1.39 2.04
C ASP A 221 -29.70 -1.11 2.66
N GLU A 222 -30.73 -1.77 2.11
CA GLU A 222 -32.13 -1.60 2.59
C GLU A 222 -32.32 -2.19 3.99
N GLU A 223 -31.46 -3.14 4.40
CA GLU A 223 -31.44 -3.77 5.72
C GLU A 223 -30.60 -3.01 6.74
N GLY A 224 -29.88 -1.92 6.31
CA GLY A 224 -29.05 -1.09 7.17
C GLY A 224 -27.61 -1.58 7.35
N ASN A 225 -27.18 -2.60 6.61
CA ASN A 225 -25.79 -3.06 6.64
C ASN A 225 -24.88 -2.10 5.84
N PRO A 226 -23.64 -1.89 6.28
CA PRO A 226 -22.72 -1.03 5.56
C PRO A 226 -22.35 -1.61 4.21
N ILE A 227 -22.42 -0.79 3.16
CA ILE A 227 -21.88 -1.08 1.83
C ILE A 227 -20.74 -0.11 1.59
N ILE A 228 -19.55 -0.63 1.28
CA ILE A 228 -18.43 0.18 0.84
C ILE A 228 -18.52 0.30 -0.67
N ARG A 229 -18.53 1.54 -1.17
CA ARG A 229 -18.57 1.88 -2.59
C ARG A 229 -17.30 2.61 -3.00
N GLU A 230 -16.91 2.38 -4.23
CA GLU A 230 -15.84 3.15 -4.90
C GLU A 230 -16.26 4.57 -5.24
#